data_634214371d3f721f58dd3ac295683535
#
_entry.id   634214371d3f721f58dd3ac295683535
#
_cell.length_a   1.000
_cell.length_b   1.000
_cell.length_c   1.000
_cell.angle_alpha   90.00
_cell.angle_beta   90.00
_cell.angle_gamma   90.00
#
_symmetry.space_group_name_H-M   'P 1'
#
loop_
_entity.id
_entity.type
_entity.pdbx_description
1 polymer ?
#
loop_
_entity_poly.entity_id
_entity_poly.type
_entity_poly.pdbx_seq_one_letter_code
_entity_poly.pdbx_strand_id
1 'polypeptide(L)'
;MKLFVDTADLNEIKELASWGILDGVTTNPTLLAKSGRSFQEVIDEIFDLVDGPISLEVVSENASDMVKEAKGIVQKVPQKHRKNIAIKIPMTPEGLKAVKALSKEGINTNVTLIFSANQALLAAKAGATFVSPFIGRLDDNGQVGMTVIEEIMEIFCNYDIPTEVIVASIRHPIHVIEAARLGADIVTVPPEIIRKMTKHPLTDAGIKSFLKDWAKVKK
;
A
#
# COMPACT_ATOMS: atom_id res chain seq x y z
N MET A 1 -6.74 10.18 4.17
CA MET A 1 -5.88 8.97 4.08
C MET A 1 -6.40 8.10 2.94
N LYS A 2 -5.57 7.74 2.00
CA LYS A 2 -5.91 6.80 0.91
C LYS A 2 -5.91 5.36 1.43
N LEU A 3 -6.79 4.51 0.87
CA LEU A 3 -6.90 3.10 1.22
C LEU A 3 -6.43 2.24 0.04
N PHE A 4 -5.32 1.54 0.22
CA PHE A 4 -4.83 0.55 -0.74
C PHE A 4 -5.17 -0.86 -0.25
N VAL A 5 -5.31 -1.80 -1.19
CA VAL A 5 -5.42 -3.22 -0.88
C VAL A 5 -4.08 -3.91 -1.08
N ASP A 6 -3.70 -4.80 -0.15
CA ASP A 6 -2.45 -5.58 -0.20
C ASP A 6 -2.76 -7.01 -0.66
N THR A 7 -2.89 -7.21 -1.96
CA THR A 7 -3.16 -8.51 -2.60
C THR A 7 -2.82 -8.50 -4.09
N ALA A 8 -2.61 -9.69 -4.65
CA ALA A 8 -2.54 -9.93 -6.10
C ALA A 8 -3.69 -10.84 -6.59
N ASP A 9 -4.65 -11.14 -5.72
CA ASP A 9 -5.86 -11.89 -6.10
C ASP A 9 -6.86 -10.94 -6.75
N LEU A 10 -7.09 -11.15 -8.04
CA LEU A 10 -7.97 -10.31 -8.86
C LEU A 10 -9.44 -10.36 -8.43
N ASN A 11 -9.90 -11.49 -7.87
CA ASN A 11 -11.28 -11.58 -7.39
C ASN A 11 -11.47 -10.71 -6.14
N GLU A 12 -10.48 -10.69 -5.24
CA GLU A 12 -10.48 -9.82 -4.06
C GLU A 12 -10.42 -8.35 -4.44
N ILE A 13 -9.54 -8.00 -5.40
CA ILE A 13 -9.44 -6.61 -5.91
C ILE A 13 -10.77 -6.19 -6.55
N LYS A 14 -11.36 -7.03 -7.40
CA LYS A 14 -12.65 -6.76 -8.06
C LYS A 14 -13.79 -6.58 -7.06
N GLU A 15 -13.87 -7.45 -6.05
CA GLU A 15 -14.85 -7.32 -4.98
C GLU A 15 -14.72 -5.95 -4.29
N LEU A 16 -13.53 -5.63 -3.78
CA LEU A 16 -13.31 -4.41 -3.01
C LEU A 16 -13.37 -3.14 -3.87
N ALA A 17 -12.96 -3.19 -5.13
CA ALA A 17 -13.14 -2.09 -6.09
C ALA A 17 -14.64 -1.79 -6.32
N SER A 18 -15.49 -2.82 -6.33
CA SER A 18 -16.95 -2.62 -6.45
C SER A 18 -17.57 -1.87 -5.27
N TRP A 19 -16.88 -1.80 -4.11
CA TRP A 19 -17.33 -1.01 -2.96
C TRP A 19 -17.01 0.49 -3.11
N GLY A 20 -16.18 0.87 -4.11
CA GLY A 20 -15.81 2.27 -4.38
C GLY A 20 -14.88 2.88 -3.33
N ILE A 21 -14.06 2.06 -2.66
CA ILE A 21 -13.20 2.49 -1.55
C ILE A 21 -11.70 2.37 -1.82
N LEU A 22 -11.29 1.81 -2.96
CA LEU A 22 -9.88 1.56 -3.25
C LEU A 22 -9.25 2.73 -4.01
N ASP A 23 -8.12 3.22 -3.48
CA ASP A 23 -7.29 4.26 -4.07
C ASP A 23 -6.00 3.71 -4.71
N GLY A 24 -5.69 2.42 -4.53
CA GLY A 24 -4.49 1.79 -5.07
C GLY A 24 -4.30 0.34 -4.63
N VAL A 25 -3.20 -0.26 -5.10
CA VAL A 25 -2.87 -1.66 -4.82
C VAL A 25 -1.39 -1.80 -4.48
N THR A 26 -1.07 -2.56 -3.43
CA THR A 26 0.29 -3.04 -3.22
C THR A 26 0.35 -4.54 -3.48
N THR A 27 1.41 -4.94 -4.17
CA THR A 27 1.75 -6.34 -4.36
C THR A 27 3.14 -6.64 -3.77
N ASN A 28 3.49 -7.90 -3.74
CA ASN A 28 4.84 -8.36 -3.44
C ASN A 28 5.08 -9.73 -4.11
N PRO A 29 6.34 -10.20 -4.20
CA PRO A 29 6.65 -11.46 -4.87
C PRO A 29 5.87 -12.67 -4.33
N THR A 30 5.61 -12.71 -3.02
CA THR A 30 4.85 -13.79 -2.38
C THR A 30 3.39 -13.80 -2.83
N LEU A 31 2.76 -12.63 -2.91
CA LEU A 31 1.36 -12.49 -3.35
C LEU A 31 1.23 -12.83 -4.84
N LEU A 32 2.15 -12.36 -5.67
CA LEU A 32 2.18 -12.70 -7.10
C LEU A 32 2.39 -14.20 -7.34
N ALA A 33 3.30 -14.83 -6.61
CA ALA A 33 3.51 -16.28 -6.70
C ALA A 33 2.25 -17.09 -6.32
N LYS A 34 1.50 -16.64 -5.33
CA LYS A 34 0.24 -17.29 -4.90
C LYS A 34 -0.88 -17.16 -5.93
N SER A 35 -0.87 -16.14 -6.78
CA SER A 35 -1.92 -15.94 -7.80
C SER A 35 -1.92 -17.04 -8.87
N GLY A 36 -0.79 -17.73 -9.06
CA GLY A 36 -0.63 -18.81 -10.07
C GLY A 36 -0.73 -18.32 -11.52
N ARG A 37 -0.76 -17.01 -11.76
CA ARG A 37 -0.90 -16.36 -13.07
C ARG A 37 0.38 -15.67 -13.50
N SER A 38 0.50 -15.33 -14.77
CA SER A 38 1.64 -14.55 -15.24
C SER A 38 1.61 -13.12 -14.68
N PHE A 39 2.80 -12.55 -14.45
CA PHE A 39 2.95 -11.18 -13.96
C PHE A 39 2.18 -10.17 -14.84
N GLN A 40 2.26 -10.31 -16.17
CA GLN A 40 1.64 -9.39 -17.10
C GLN A 40 0.11 -9.43 -17.03
N GLU A 41 -0.49 -10.62 -17.01
CA GLU A 41 -1.95 -10.77 -16.89
C GLU A 41 -2.50 -10.14 -15.60
N VAL A 42 -1.81 -10.36 -14.47
CA VAL A 42 -2.23 -9.77 -13.19
C VAL A 42 -2.18 -8.25 -13.23
N ILE A 43 -1.10 -7.68 -13.77
CA ILE A 43 -0.91 -6.23 -13.82
C ILE A 43 -1.92 -5.55 -14.74
N ASP A 44 -2.16 -6.11 -15.93
CA ASP A 44 -3.10 -5.53 -16.90
C ASP A 44 -4.53 -5.50 -16.32
N GLU A 45 -4.97 -6.58 -15.64
CA GLU A 45 -6.28 -6.61 -15.00
C GLU A 45 -6.39 -5.69 -13.78
N ILE A 46 -5.31 -5.51 -12.98
CA ILE A 46 -5.33 -4.56 -11.86
C ILE A 46 -5.56 -3.13 -12.38
N PHE A 47 -4.93 -2.73 -13.48
CA PHE A 47 -5.11 -1.40 -14.07
C PHE A 47 -6.53 -1.14 -14.60
N ASP A 48 -7.23 -2.19 -15.02
CA ASP A 48 -8.63 -2.07 -15.44
C ASP A 48 -9.60 -1.93 -14.23
N LEU A 49 -9.18 -2.39 -13.05
CA LEU A 49 -10.01 -2.40 -11.84
C LEU A 49 -9.79 -1.20 -10.92
N VAL A 50 -8.56 -0.64 -10.88
CA VAL A 50 -8.19 0.41 -9.92
C VAL A 50 -7.45 1.54 -10.64
N ASP A 51 -7.98 2.75 -10.54
CA ASP A 51 -7.34 3.98 -11.07
C ASP A 51 -6.52 4.65 -9.96
N GLY A 52 -5.33 4.13 -9.69
CA GLY A 52 -4.44 4.64 -8.65
C GLY A 52 -3.05 4.01 -8.68
N PRO A 53 -2.19 4.35 -7.72
CA PRO A 53 -0.86 3.78 -7.64
C PRO A 53 -0.87 2.26 -7.44
N ILE A 54 -0.03 1.56 -8.21
CA ILE A 54 0.20 0.12 -8.09
C ILE A 54 1.67 -0.12 -7.79
N SER A 55 1.97 -0.76 -6.65
CA SER A 55 3.33 -1.08 -6.26
C SER A 55 3.75 -2.45 -6.77
N LEU A 56 4.85 -2.48 -7.57
CA LEU A 56 5.44 -3.68 -8.18
C LEU A 56 6.89 -3.82 -7.75
N GLU A 57 7.25 -4.95 -7.15
CA GLU A 57 8.54 -5.13 -6.48
C GLU A 57 9.60 -5.72 -7.39
N VAL A 58 10.82 -5.14 -7.36
CA VAL A 58 12.02 -5.73 -7.97
C VAL A 58 12.63 -6.76 -7.02
N VAL A 59 13.27 -7.78 -7.58
CA VAL A 59 13.92 -8.87 -6.83
C VAL A 59 15.44 -8.86 -6.91
N SER A 60 16.01 -8.01 -7.76
CA SER A 60 17.46 -7.83 -7.88
C SER A 60 18.07 -7.24 -6.61
N GLU A 61 19.34 -7.54 -6.31
CA GLU A 61 20.01 -7.13 -5.07
C GLU A 61 20.94 -5.93 -5.24
N ASN A 62 21.49 -5.69 -6.43
CA ASN A 62 22.36 -4.55 -6.69
C ASN A 62 21.63 -3.42 -7.43
N ALA A 63 22.09 -2.19 -7.27
CA ALA A 63 21.44 -1.00 -7.79
C ALA A 63 21.25 -1.00 -9.31
N SER A 64 22.26 -1.43 -10.06
CA SER A 64 22.23 -1.43 -11.53
C SER A 64 21.17 -2.39 -12.08
N ASP A 65 21.05 -3.57 -11.48
CA ASP A 65 20.08 -4.58 -11.89
C ASP A 65 18.67 -4.21 -11.42
N MET A 66 18.51 -3.64 -10.21
CA MET A 66 17.23 -3.05 -9.75
C MET A 66 16.71 -2.00 -10.74
N VAL A 67 17.57 -1.08 -11.19
CA VAL A 67 17.20 -0.04 -12.16
C VAL A 67 16.81 -0.66 -13.50
N LYS A 68 17.57 -1.63 -14.00
CA LYS A 68 17.27 -2.33 -15.26
C LYS A 68 15.94 -3.07 -15.17
N GLU A 69 15.71 -3.80 -14.08
CA GLU A 69 14.47 -4.53 -13.81
C GLU A 69 13.28 -3.57 -13.71
N ALA A 70 13.40 -2.48 -12.95
CA ALA A 70 12.39 -1.44 -12.80
C ALA A 70 11.96 -0.86 -14.17
N LYS A 71 12.93 -0.50 -15.01
CA LYS A 71 12.65 0.00 -16.37
C LYS A 71 11.96 -1.05 -17.23
N GLY A 72 12.35 -2.31 -17.12
CA GLY A 72 11.70 -3.43 -17.81
C GLY A 72 10.23 -3.59 -17.38
N ILE A 73 9.93 -3.43 -16.08
CA ILE A 73 8.56 -3.45 -15.57
C ILE A 73 7.76 -2.28 -16.14
N VAL A 74 8.28 -1.05 -16.05
CA VAL A 74 7.59 0.16 -16.55
C VAL A 74 7.34 0.08 -18.05
N GLN A 75 8.27 -0.48 -18.84
CA GLN A 75 8.10 -0.63 -20.29
C GLN A 75 6.97 -1.59 -20.69
N LYS A 76 6.73 -2.62 -19.90
CA LYS A 76 5.65 -3.60 -20.13
C LYS A 76 4.26 -3.03 -19.86
N VAL A 77 4.16 -1.92 -19.12
CA VAL A 77 2.89 -1.31 -18.78
C VAL A 77 2.46 -0.30 -19.86
N PRO A 78 1.17 -0.31 -20.27
CA PRO A 78 0.64 0.66 -21.21
C PRO A 78 0.95 2.10 -20.80
N GLN A 79 1.33 2.95 -21.76
CA GLN A 79 1.81 4.31 -21.49
C GLN A 79 0.85 5.13 -20.61
N LYS A 80 -0.46 4.98 -20.79
CA LYS A 80 -1.50 5.68 -20.02
C LYS A 80 -1.45 5.39 -18.52
N HIS A 81 -0.91 4.21 -18.11
CA HIS A 81 -0.85 3.76 -16.71
C HIS A 81 0.53 3.89 -16.07
N ARG A 82 1.59 4.24 -16.84
CA ARG A 82 2.97 4.30 -16.32
C ARG A 82 3.14 5.28 -15.15
N LYS A 83 2.37 6.37 -15.13
CA LYS A 83 2.37 7.33 -14.02
C LYS A 83 1.85 6.75 -12.70
N ASN A 84 1.05 5.69 -12.79
CA ASN A 84 0.46 5.02 -11.63
C ASN A 84 1.32 3.85 -11.12
N ILE A 85 2.48 3.57 -11.73
CA ILE A 85 3.41 2.57 -11.22
C ILE A 85 4.31 3.17 -10.15
N ALA A 86 4.45 2.46 -9.04
CA ALA A 86 5.49 2.68 -8.04
C ALA A 86 6.36 1.44 -7.94
N ILE A 87 7.63 1.55 -8.32
CA ILE A 87 8.57 0.44 -8.22
C ILE A 87 8.96 0.23 -6.77
N LYS A 88 8.66 -0.94 -6.23
CA LYS A 88 8.93 -1.30 -4.85
C LYS A 88 10.36 -1.79 -4.71
N ILE A 89 11.14 -1.14 -3.85
CA ILE A 89 12.59 -1.31 -3.70
C ILE A 89 12.92 -1.55 -2.23
N PRO A 90 13.72 -2.57 -1.86
CA PRO A 90 14.06 -2.84 -0.47
C PRO A 90 14.97 -1.74 0.10
N MET A 91 14.82 -1.46 1.40
CA MET A 91 15.59 -0.47 2.14
C MET A 91 17.02 -0.98 2.42
N THR A 92 17.89 -0.83 1.44
CA THR A 92 19.32 -1.16 1.48
C THR A 92 20.16 -0.03 0.89
N PRO A 93 21.49 0.01 1.11
CA PRO A 93 22.35 0.98 0.42
C PRO A 93 22.22 0.91 -1.10
N GLU A 94 22.17 -0.29 -1.68
CA GLU A 94 21.95 -0.48 -3.12
C GLU A 94 20.55 -0.04 -3.56
N GLY A 95 19.52 -0.30 -2.74
CA GLY A 95 18.17 0.18 -2.97
C GLY A 95 18.11 1.71 -3.02
N LEU A 96 18.76 2.41 -2.08
CA LEU A 96 18.82 3.88 -2.09
C LEU A 96 19.50 4.46 -3.34
N LYS A 97 20.56 3.80 -3.84
CA LYS A 97 21.20 4.19 -5.12
C LYS A 97 20.23 4.00 -6.29
N ALA A 98 19.49 2.89 -6.32
CA ALA A 98 18.47 2.62 -7.34
C ALA A 98 17.33 3.65 -7.29
N VAL A 99 16.80 3.95 -6.10
CA VAL A 99 15.79 5.00 -5.88
C VAL A 99 16.26 6.34 -6.45
N LYS A 100 17.50 6.74 -6.12
CA LYS A 100 18.08 8.01 -6.62
C LYS A 100 18.17 8.05 -8.15
N ALA A 101 18.53 6.94 -8.78
CA ALA A 101 18.62 6.85 -10.24
C ALA A 101 17.22 6.93 -10.88
N LEU A 102 16.24 6.17 -10.37
CA LEU A 102 14.87 6.13 -10.89
C LEU A 102 14.12 7.46 -10.68
N SER A 103 14.29 8.09 -9.53
CA SER A 103 13.70 9.41 -9.23
C SER A 103 14.15 10.49 -10.22
N LYS A 104 15.43 10.48 -10.65
CA LYS A 104 15.94 11.40 -11.68
C LYS A 104 15.27 11.20 -13.05
N GLU A 105 14.75 10.03 -13.31
CA GLU A 105 14.06 9.68 -14.55
C GLU A 105 12.53 9.80 -14.43
N GLY A 106 12.03 10.32 -13.31
CA GLY A 106 10.60 10.50 -13.06
C GLY A 106 9.83 9.19 -12.83
N ILE A 107 10.53 8.11 -12.47
CA ILE A 107 9.91 6.83 -12.12
C ILE A 107 9.60 6.82 -10.63
N ASN A 108 8.32 6.65 -10.27
CA ASN A 108 7.90 6.58 -8.88
C ASN A 108 8.45 5.32 -8.20
N THR A 109 8.89 5.48 -6.96
CA THR A 109 9.41 4.38 -6.15
C THR A 109 8.70 4.28 -4.81
N ASN A 110 8.56 3.05 -4.31
CA ASN A 110 8.04 2.73 -2.99
C ASN A 110 9.13 1.96 -2.22
N VAL A 111 9.80 2.64 -1.28
CA VAL A 111 10.85 1.97 -0.49
C VAL A 111 10.20 1.11 0.58
N THR A 112 10.44 -0.18 0.53
CA THR A 112 9.82 -1.20 1.38
C THR A 112 10.79 -1.78 2.42
N LEU A 113 10.25 -2.57 3.35
CA LEU A 113 11.00 -3.16 4.47
C LEU A 113 11.65 -2.10 5.36
N ILE A 114 10.86 -1.07 5.67
CA ILE A 114 11.22 -0.01 6.60
C ILE A 114 10.72 -0.38 8.00
N PHE A 115 11.60 -0.26 8.99
CA PHE A 115 11.37 -0.61 10.39
C PHE A 115 11.80 0.49 11.37
N SER A 116 12.23 1.66 10.87
CA SER A 116 12.60 2.82 11.69
C SER A 116 12.43 4.12 10.94
N ALA A 117 12.27 5.23 11.68
CA ALA A 117 12.19 6.56 11.11
C ALA A 117 13.48 6.98 10.38
N ASN A 118 14.65 6.51 10.86
CA ASN A 118 15.92 6.74 10.16
C ASN A 118 15.92 6.18 8.74
N GLN A 119 15.38 4.97 8.55
CA GLN A 119 15.27 4.35 7.23
C GLN A 119 14.33 5.14 6.31
N ALA A 120 13.18 5.57 6.83
CA ALA A 120 12.24 6.39 6.07
C ALA A 120 12.86 7.74 5.63
N LEU A 121 13.57 8.40 6.54
CA LEU A 121 14.27 9.65 6.25
C LEU A 121 15.33 9.49 5.13
N LEU A 122 16.14 8.42 5.19
CA LEU A 122 17.13 8.14 4.14
C LEU A 122 16.46 7.85 2.80
N ALA A 123 15.36 7.11 2.78
CA ALA A 123 14.59 6.83 1.56
C ALA A 123 14.02 8.12 0.95
N ALA A 124 13.44 8.99 1.76
CA ALA A 124 12.94 10.29 1.33
C ALA A 124 14.06 11.17 0.76
N LYS A 125 15.23 11.22 1.41
CA LYS A 125 16.43 11.95 0.93
C LYS A 125 16.97 11.40 -0.39
N ALA A 126 16.79 10.10 -0.67
CA ALA A 126 17.12 9.50 -1.95
C ALA A 126 16.13 9.87 -3.06
N GLY A 127 14.94 10.39 -2.73
CA GLY A 127 13.90 10.82 -3.65
C GLY A 127 12.79 9.79 -3.84
N ALA A 128 12.53 8.96 -2.84
CA ALA A 128 11.40 8.03 -2.84
C ALA A 128 10.06 8.78 -2.93
N THR A 129 9.15 8.30 -3.77
CA THR A 129 7.77 8.81 -3.84
C THR A 129 6.98 8.32 -2.63
N PHE A 130 7.17 7.05 -2.27
CA PHE A 130 6.51 6.40 -1.13
C PHE A 130 7.54 5.68 -0.26
N VAL A 131 7.21 5.58 1.03
CA VAL A 131 7.89 4.70 2.00
C VAL A 131 6.86 3.77 2.64
N SER A 132 7.20 2.50 2.79
CA SER A 132 6.32 1.48 3.38
C SER A 132 6.92 0.92 4.68
N PRO A 133 6.65 1.54 5.84
CA PRO A 133 7.00 0.98 7.15
C PRO A 133 6.08 -0.20 7.51
N PHE A 134 6.69 -1.28 8.02
CA PHE A 134 6.04 -2.56 8.29
C PHE A 134 5.70 -2.71 9.77
N ILE A 135 4.61 -2.10 10.20
CA ILE A 135 4.21 -2.04 11.62
C ILE A 135 3.91 -3.42 12.21
N GLY A 136 3.16 -4.26 11.50
CA GLY A 136 2.78 -5.57 12.03
C GLY A 136 3.96 -6.52 12.27
N ARG A 137 5.05 -6.39 11.49
CA ARG A 137 6.28 -7.17 11.76
C ARG A 137 7.02 -6.65 13.00
N LEU A 138 6.92 -5.37 13.33
CA LEU A 138 7.44 -4.82 14.58
C LEU A 138 6.65 -5.38 15.76
N ASP A 139 5.32 -5.40 15.67
CA ASP A 139 4.45 -5.98 16.69
C ASP A 139 4.74 -7.48 16.89
N ASP A 140 4.91 -8.23 15.80
CA ASP A 140 5.29 -9.65 15.83
C ASP A 140 6.63 -9.88 16.60
N ASN A 141 7.50 -8.86 16.69
CA ASN A 141 8.77 -8.88 17.44
C ASN A 141 8.69 -8.19 18.80
N GLY A 142 7.50 -7.93 19.31
CA GLY A 142 7.29 -7.35 20.65
C GLY A 142 7.58 -5.85 20.75
N GLN A 143 7.51 -5.13 19.62
CA GLN A 143 7.64 -3.66 19.56
C GLN A 143 6.26 -3.05 19.27
N VAL A 144 6.09 -1.75 19.53
CA VAL A 144 4.88 -1.02 19.15
C VAL A 144 5.09 -0.41 17.77
N GLY A 145 4.58 -1.08 16.73
CA GLY A 145 4.83 -0.70 15.33
C GLY A 145 4.35 0.71 14.99
N MET A 146 3.23 1.15 15.56
CA MET A 146 2.67 2.48 15.31
C MET A 146 3.56 3.63 15.80
N THR A 147 4.46 3.41 16.78
CA THR A 147 5.44 4.42 17.20
C THR A 147 6.35 4.87 16.06
N VAL A 148 6.72 3.94 15.16
CA VAL A 148 7.53 4.27 13.97
C VAL A 148 6.76 5.17 13.00
N ILE A 149 5.45 4.99 12.88
CA ILE A 149 4.60 5.86 12.05
C ILE A 149 4.54 7.27 12.66
N GLU A 150 4.32 7.37 13.97
CA GLU A 150 4.29 8.64 14.67
C GLU A 150 5.59 9.43 14.46
N GLU A 151 6.75 8.81 14.66
CA GLU A 151 8.06 9.41 14.42
C GLU A 151 8.25 9.86 12.96
N ILE A 152 7.86 9.03 11.98
CA ILE A 152 8.00 9.37 10.56
C ILE A 152 7.10 10.55 10.20
N MET A 153 5.83 10.53 10.61
CA MET A 153 4.87 11.59 10.30
C MET A 153 5.30 12.92 10.92
N GLU A 154 5.79 12.92 12.17
CA GLU A 154 6.34 14.11 12.82
C GLU A 154 7.54 14.67 12.05
N ILE A 155 8.51 13.83 11.69
CA ILE A 155 9.70 14.25 10.95
C ILE A 155 9.32 14.79 9.57
N PHE A 156 8.45 14.10 8.84
CA PHE A 156 8.08 14.51 7.48
C PHE A 156 7.29 15.82 7.50
N CYS A 157 6.43 16.02 8.50
CA CYS A 157 5.72 17.28 8.71
C CYS A 157 6.67 18.42 9.08
N ASN A 158 7.63 18.22 9.99
CA ASN A 158 8.56 19.25 10.44
C ASN A 158 9.47 19.81 9.34
N TYR A 159 9.72 19.05 8.28
CA TYR A 159 10.62 19.40 7.19
C TYR A 159 9.94 19.48 5.82
N ASP A 160 8.62 19.48 5.76
CA ASP A 160 7.84 19.51 4.51
C ASP A 160 8.33 18.46 3.50
N ILE A 161 8.58 17.24 3.96
CA ILE A 161 9.06 16.13 3.12
C ILE A 161 7.89 15.62 2.27
N PRO A 162 8.00 15.66 0.91
CA PRO A 162 6.88 15.31 0.02
C PRO A 162 6.66 13.81 -0.15
N THR A 163 7.50 12.96 0.45
CA THR A 163 7.37 11.50 0.37
C THR A 163 6.16 11.03 1.16
N GLU A 164 5.22 10.33 0.52
CA GLU A 164 4.01 9.80 1.17
C GLU A 164 4.32 8.50 1.94
N VAL A 165 3.68 8.35 3.10
CA VAL A 165 3.83 7.18 3.98
C VAL A 165 2.71 6.18 3.73
N ILE A 166 3.07 4.96 3.33
CA ILE A 166 2.16 3.81 3.18
C ILE A 166 2.32 2.91 4.40
N VAL A 167 1.45 3.00 5.37
CA VAL A 167 1.46 2.10 6.52
C VAL A 167 1.14 0.69 6.06
N ALA A 168 2.10 -0.22 6.22
CA ALA A 168 2.04 -1.58 5.68
C ALA A 168 2.13 -2.67 6.76
N SER A 169 1.86 -3.92 6.37
CA SER A 169 1.84 -5.05 7.31
C SER A 169 0.75 -4.91 8.37
N ILE A 170 -0.41 -4.44 7.97
CA ILE A 170 -1.60 -4.30 8.82
C ILE A 170 -2.08 -5.68 9.28
N ARG A 171 -2.40 -5.83 10.58
CA ARG A 171 -2.87 -7.08 11.21
C ARG A 171 -4.32 -7.04 11.65
N HIS A 172 -4.87 -5.87 11.94
CA HIS A 172 -6.24 -5.71 12.45
C HIS A 172 -6.77 -4.28 12.18
N PRO A 173 -8.12 -4.07 12.27
CA PRO A 173 -8.74 -2.77 11.98
C PRO A 173 -8.25 -1.59 12.83
N ILE A 174 -7.78 -1.83 14.05
CA ILE A 174 -7.28 -0.76 14.94
C ILE A 174 -6.06 -0.07 14.32
N HIS A 175 -5.14 -0.80 13.69
CA HIS A 175 -4.00 -0.21 12.98
C HIS A 175 -4.43 0.82 11.92
N VAL A 176 -5.55 0.57 11.22
CA VAL A 176 -6.08 1.51 10.21
C VAL A 176 -6.55 2.81 10.86
N ILE A 177 -7.23 2.71 12.02
CA ILE A 177 -7.70 3.88 12.77
C ILE A 177 -6.52 4.66 13.34
N GLU A 178 -5.52 3.98 13.89
CA GLU A 178 -4.32 4.60 14.45
C GLU A 178 -3.51 5.31 13.35
N ALA A 179 -3.31 4.66 12.19
CA ALA A 179 -2.66 5.27 11.03
C ALA A 179 -3.40 6.56 10.58
N ALA A 180 -4.74 6.50 10.52
CA ALA A 180 -5.55 7.66 10.16
C ALA A 180 -5.44 8.80 11.20
N ARG A 181 -5.40 8.48 12.48
CA ARG A 181 -5.26 9.48 13.58
C ARG A 181 -3.90 10.15 13.58
N LEU A 182 -2.84 9.43 13.19
CA LEU A 182 -1.49 9.96 13.06
C LEU A 182 -1.29 10.78 11.77
N GLY A 183 -2.30 10.84 10.89
CA GLY A 183 -2.23 11.61 9.65
C GLY A 183 -1.43 10.91 8.53
N ALA A 184 -1.22 9.60 8.60
CA ALA A 184 -0.56 8.86 7.53
C ALA A 184 -1.29 9.06 6.19
N ASP A 185 -0.52 9.16 5.10
CA ASP A 185 -1.07 9.46 3.77
C ASP A 185 -1.88 8.30 3.22
N ILE A 186 -1.38 7.08 3.42
CA ILE A 186 -1.90 5.86 2.84
C ILE A 186 -1.80 4.72 3.86
N VAL A 187 -2.78 3.82 3.84
CA VAL A 187 -2.69 2.52 4.50
C VAL A 187 -2.90 1.41 3.47
N THR A 188 -2.07 0.37 3.47
CA THR A 188 -2.29 -0.81 2.63
C THR A 188 -2.72 -1.99 3.48
N VAL A 189 -3.88 -2.54 3.17
CA VAL A 189 -4.65 -3.42 4.06
C VAL A 189 -4.96 -4.75 3.37
N PRO A 190 -4.70 -5.89 4.01
CA PRO A 190 -5.17 -7.19 3.51
C PRO A 190 -6.69 -7.23 3.36
N PRO A 191 -7.22 -7.90 2.31
CA PRO A 191 -8.66 -7.95 2.03
C PRO A 191 -9.53 -8.39 3.21
N GLU A 192 -9.07 -9.40 3.96
CA GLU A 192 -9.81 -9.90 5.12
C GLU A 192 -9.93 -8.87 6.26
N ILE A 193 -8.97 -7.95 6.38
CA ILE A 193 -9.05 -6.87 7.35
C ILE A 193 -10.04 -5.80 6.88
N ILE A 194 -10.04 -5.45 5.59
CA ILE A 194 -11.04 -4.52 5.02
C ILE A 194 -12.45 -5.07 5.26
N ARG A 195 -12.68 -6.36 5.00
CA ARG A 195 -13.98 -7.01 5.28
C ARG A 195 -14.35 -6.96 6.76
N LYS A 196 -13.37 -7.08 7.69
CA LYS A 196 -13.62 -6.93 9.14
C LYS A 196 -14.03 -5.51 9.52
N MET A 197 -13.52 -4.48 8.85
CA MET A 197 -13.85 -3.08 9.14
C MET A 197 -15.32 -2.75 8.90
N THR A 198 -16.02 -3.50 8.03
CA THR A 198 -17.46 -3.29 7.78
C THR A 198 -18.37 -3.96 8.80
N LYS A 199 -17.86 -4.86 9.65
CA LYS A 199 -18.66 -5.70 10.55
C LYS A 199 -18.79 -5.06 11.92
N HIS A 200 -20.05 -4.85 12.37
CA HIS A 200 -20.34 -4.42 13.72
C HIS A 200 -21.68 -4.99 14.20
N PRO A 201 -21.75 -5.63 15.39
CA PRO A 201 -22.99 -6.24 15.88
C PRO A 201 -24.17 -5.26 16.00
N LEU A 202 -23.89 -3.99 16.33
CA LEU A 202 -24.92 -2.96 16.44
C LEU A 202 -25.44 -2.52 15.06
N THR A 203 -24.66 -2.60 14.00
CA THR A 203 -25.13 -2.37 12.63
C THR A 203 -26.14 -3.44 12.22
N ASP A 204 -25.84 -4.71 12.49
CA ASP A 204 -26.76 -5.82 12.20
C ASP A 204 -28.05 -5.71 13.01
N ALA A 205 -27.96 -5.37 14.29
CA ALA A 205 -29.11 -5.15 15.16
C ALA A 205 -29.95 -3.95 14.71
N GLY A 206 -29.29 -2.86 14.31
CA GLY A 206 -29.94 -1.64 13.80
C GLY A 206 -30.72 -1.89 12.51
N ILE A 207 -30.11 -2.60 11.55
CA ILE A 207 -30.78 -2.98 10.30
C ILE A 207 -32.05 -3.80 10.58
N LYS A 208 -31.94 -4.81 11.47
CA LYS A 208 -33.10 -5.63 11.85
C LYS A 208 -34.22 -4.79 12.49
N SER A 209 -33.86 -3.85 13.37
CA SER A 209 -34.84 -2.94 13.98
C SER A 209 -35.51 -2.05 12.94
N PHE A 210 -34.75 -1.43 12.04
CA PHE A 210 -35.28 -0.58 10.99
C PHE A 210 -36.23 -1.33 10.04
N LEU A 211 -35.89 -2.54 9.64
CA LEU A 211 -36.76 -3.37 8.80
C LEU A 211 -38.08 -3.72 9.52
N LYS A 212 -38.03 -4.02 10.83
CA LYS A 212 -39.22 -4.28 11.65
C LYS A 212 -40.14 -3.05 11.74
N ASP A 213 -39.54 -1.87 11.89
CA ASP A 213 -40.31 -0.62 11.99
C ASP A 213 -40.85 -0.20 10.61
N TRP A 214 -40.06 -0.39 9.54
CA TRP A 214 -40.53 -0.14 8.18
C TRP A 214 -41.75 -0.98 7.79
N ALA A 215 -41.81 -2.22 8.27
CA ALA A 215 -42.99 -3.08 8.02
C ALA A 215 -44.31 -2.56 8.62
N LYS A 216 -44.25 -1.62 9.58
CA LYS A 216 -45.41 -0.99 10.20
C LYS A 216 -45.88 0.28 9.45
N VAL A 217 -45.08 0.79 8.52
CA VAL A 217 -45.41 1.98 7.74
C VAL A 217 -46.54 1.62 6.75
N LYS A 218 -47.68 2.29 6.88
CA LYS A 218 -48.77 2.16 5.90
C LYS A 218 -48.31 2.72 4.55
N LYS A 219 -48.41 1.89 3.50
CA LYS A 219 -48.15 2.32 2.11
C LYS A 219 -49.33 3.08 1.56
#